data_1fe7e9033b7d38eaee1c7b7036c6d1a0
#
_entry.id   1fe7e9033b7d38eaee1c7b7036c6d1a0
#
_cell.length_a   1.000
_cell.length_b   1.000
_cell.length_c   1.000
_cell.angle_alpha   90.00
_cell.angle_beta   90.00
_cell.angle_gamma   90.00
#
_symmetry.space_group_name_H-M   'P 1'
#
loop_
_entity.id
_entity.type
_entity.pdbx_description
1 polymer ?
#
loop_
_entity_poly.entity_id
_entity_poly.type
_entity_poly.pdbx_seq_one_letter_code
_entity_poly.pdbx_strand_id
1 'polypeptide(L)'
;MSQRGFGLIEILIVAAVLALGGYFLMQYIGASARSVETLKQERPIDRSRLAADRATLATLQGVVRAYQAEKGQWPPDKAAVLALLAGPPALQCAGNDFEYDPASGALSLTITDDTRC
;
A
#
# COMPACT_ATOMS: atom_id res chain seq x y z
N MET A 1 -44.11 -31.70 29.15
CA MET A 1 -42.91 -31.09 29.61
C MET A 1 -42.33 -30.10 28.66
N SER A 2 -42.02 -28.94 29.15
CA SER A 2 -41.55 -27.81 28.32
C SER A 2 -40.24 -28.05 27.57
N GLN A 3 -39.41 -28.99 27.99
CA GLN A 3 -38.09 -29.25 27.35
C GLN A 3 -38.19 -29.75 25.92
N ARG A 4 -39.22 -30.54 25.56
CA ARG A 4 -39.40 -31.00 24.18
C ARG A 4 -39.86 -29.89 23.26
N GLY A 5 -40.79 -29.04 23.69
CA GLY A 5 -41.24 -27.88 22.94
C GLY A 5 -40.13 -26.82 22.85
N PHE A 6 -39.36 -26.65 23.90
CA PHE A 6 -38.20 -25.77 23.91
C PHE A 6 -37.11 -26.23 22.93
N GLY A 7 -36.83 -27.54 22.89
CA GLY A 7 -35.81 -28.07 21.99
C GLY A 7 -36.11 -27.82 20.51
N LEU A 8 -37.35 -27.92 20.08
CA LEU A 8 -37.75 -27.65 18.70
C LEU A 8 -37.59 -26.19 18.33
N ILE A 9 -38.02 -25.28 19.17
CA ILE A 9 -37.90 -23.84 18.94
C ILE A 9 -36.42 -23.45 18.97
N GLU A 10 -35.66 -23.98 19.89
CA GLU A 10 -34.23 -23.74 20.00
C GLU A 10 -33.44 -24.23 18.79
N ILE A 11 -33.78 -25.42 18.28
CA ILE A 11 -33.16 -25.95 17.05
C ILE A 11 -33.48 -25.07 15.86
N LEU A 12 -34.73 -24.60 15.73
CA LEU A 12 -35.12 -23.71 14.64
C LEU A 12 -34.38 -22.37 14.70
N ILE A 13 -34.21 -21.80 15.89
CA ILE A 13 -33.52 -20.54 16.08
C ILE A 13 -32.03 -20.71 15.73
N VAL A 14 -31.39 -21.78 16.22
CA VAL A 14 -30.00 -22.09 15.94
C VAL A 14 -29.80 -22.32 14.44
N ALA A 15 -30.67 -23.07 13.79
CA ALA A 15 -30.61 -23.30 12.34
C ALA A 15 -30.74 -22.00 11.55
N ALA A 16 -31.62 -21.10 11.96
CA ALA A 16 -31.76 -19.79 11.32
C ALA A 16 -30.51 -18.92 11.49
N VAL A 17 -29.95 -18.89 12.68
CA VAL A 17 -28.73 -18.13 12.95
C VAL A 17 -27.54 -18.67 12.15
N LEU A 18 -27.38 -19.99 12.09
CA LEU A 18 -26.32 -20.62 11.30
C LEU A 18 -26.49 -20.35 9.80
N ALA A 19 -27.72 -20.40 9.29
CA ALA A 19 -28.00 -20.10 7.89
C ALA A 19 -27.64 -18.65 7.54
N LEU A 20 -28.02 -17.69 8.37
CA LEU A 20 -27.68 -16.28 8.19
C LEU A 20 -26.18 -16.05 8.30
N GLY A 21 -25.53 -16.60 9.33
CA GLY A 21 -24.09 -16.48 9.52
C GLY A 21 -23.30 -17.09 8.37
N GLY A 22 -23.71 -18.26 7.89
CA GLY A 22 -23.12 -18.91 6.74
C GLY A 22 -23.28 -18.11 5.45
N TYR A 23 -24.44 -17.51 5.23
CA TYR A 23 -24.71 -16.66 4.08
C TYR A 23 -23.80 -15.42 4.06
N PHE A 24 -23.71 -14.72 5.18
CA PHE A 24 -22.81 -13.57 5.30
C PHE A 24 -21.34 -13.95 5.13
N LEU A 25 -20.94 -15.07 5.68
CA LEU A 25 -19.57 -15.56 5.55
C LEU A 25 -19.22 -15.88 4.10
N MET A 26 -20.13 -16.51 3.36
CA MET A 26 -19.93 -16.80 1.94
C MET A 26 -19.83 -15.52 1.09
N GLN A 27 -20.61 -14.50 1.39
CA GLN A 27 -20.50 -13.20 0.72
C GLN A 27 -19.14 -12.54 1.01
N TYR A 28 -18.71 -12.61 2.24
CA TYR A 28 -17.41 -12.03 2.64
C TYR A 28 -16.24 -12.73 1.95
N ILE A 29 -16.25 -14.05 1.93
CA ILE A 29 -15.21 -14.83 1.25
C ILE A 29 -15.22 -14.58 -0.27
N GLY A 30 -16.39 -14.52 -0.87
CA GLY A 30 -16.55 -14.20 -2.30
C GLY A 30 -16.00 -12.83 -2.66
N ALA A 31 -16.26 -11.82 -1.85
CA ALA A 31 -15.71 -10.47 -2.05
C ALA A 31 -14.19 -10.46 -1.92
N SER A 32 -13.64 -11.17 -0.94
CA SER A 32 -12.19 -11.28 -0.75
C SER A 32 -11.52 -12.00 -1.91
N ALA A 33 -12.12 -13.08 -2.42
CA ALA A 33 -11.60 -13.81 -3.57
C ALA A 33 -11.58 -12.94 -4.83
N ARG A 34 -12.62 -12.14 -5.07
CA ARG A 34 -12.67 -11.19 -6.19
C ARG A 34 -11.58 -10.12 -6.08
N SER A 35 -11.33 -9.61 -4.89
CA SER A 35 -10.25 -8.65 -4.65
C SER A 35 -8.88 -9.24 -5.00
N VAL A 36 -8.64 -10.49 -4.63
CA VAL A 36 -7.39 -11.18 -4.95
C VAL A 36 -7.25 -11.41 -6.47
N GLU A 37 -8.31 -11.81 -7.14
CA GLU A 37 -8.30 -11.96 -8.61
C GLU A 37 -8.03 -10.64 -9.32
N THR A 38 -8.65 -9.56 -8.89
CA THR A 38 -8.42 -8.22 -9.43
C THR A 38 -6.96 -7.82 -9.27
N LEU A 39 -6.37 -8.06 -8.10
CA LEU A 39 -4.95 -7.79 -7.85
C LEU A 39 -4.04 -8.63 -8.76
N LYS A 40 -4.36 -9.88 -9.03
CA LYS A 40 -3.59 -10.72 -9.95
C LYS A 40 -3.68 -10.23 -11.40
N GLN A 41 -4.83 -9.75 -11.83
CA GLN A 41 -5.04 -9.23 -13.19
C GLN A 41 -4.34 -7.88 -13.41
N GLU A 42 -4.15 -7.08 -12.37
CA GLU A 42 -3.60 -5.75 -12.44
C GLU A 42 -2.10 -5.67 -12.13
N ARG A 43 -1.37 -6.75 -12.28
CA ARG A 43 0.09 -6.83 -12.03
C ARG A 43 0.45 -6.42 -10.60
N PRO A 44 0.11 -7.21 -9.58
CA PRO A 44 0.32 -6.82 -8.19
C PRO A 44 1.79 -6.63 -7.82
N ILE A 45 2.71 -7.34 -8.47
CA ILE A 45 4.15 -7.23 -8.21
C ILE A 45 4.67 -5.86 -8.67
N ASP A 46 4.29 -5.43 -9.86
CA ASP A 46 4.71 -4.13 -10.41
C ASP A 46 4.14 -2.97 -9.59
N ARG A 47 2.90 -3.09 -9.16
CA ARG A 47 2.29 -2.12 -8.25
C ARG A 47 2.98 -2.05 -6.89
N SER A 48 3.35 -3.20 -6.34
CA SER A 48 4.08 -3.27 -5.07
C SER A 48 5.44 -2.60 -5.19
N ARG A 49 6.14 -2.82 -6.30
CA ARG A 49 7.42 -2.17 -6.57
C ARG A 49 7.28 -0.66 -6.69
N LEU A 50 6.28 -0.20 -7.42
CA LEU A 50 6.02 1.23 -7.57
C LEU A 50 5.60 1.87 -6.25
N ALA A 51 4.78 1.19 -5.45
CA ALA A 51 4.40 1.66 -4.11
C ALA A 51 5.62 1.75 -3.18
N ALA A 52 6.55 0.80 -3.25
CA ALA A 52 7.81 0.84 -2.52
C ALA A 52 8.68 2.02 -2.95
N ASP A 53 8.74 2.31 -4.25
CA ASP A 53 9.49 3.45 -4.78
C ASP A 53 8.89 4.78 -4.35
N ARG A 54 7.57 4.88 -4.31
CA ARG A 54 6.87 6.06 -3.77
C ARG A 54 7.14 6.26 -2.28
N ALA A 55 7.20 5.19 -1.50
CA ALA A 55 7.54 5.26 -0.09
C ALA A 55 9.00 5.71 0.10
N THR A 56 9.92 5.22 -0.74
CA THR A 56 11.31 5.66 -0.76
C THR A 56 11.40 7.15 -1.08
N LEU A 57 10.65 7.62 -2.07
CA LEU A 57 10.59 9.03 -2.44
C LEU A 57 10.08 9.90 -1.27
N ALA A 58 9.08 9.45 -0.54
CA ALA A 58 8.57 10.15 0.63
C ALA A 58 9.65 10.26 1.73
N THR A 59 10.46 9.22 1.92
CA THR A 59 11.60 9.24 2.83
C THR A 59 12.64 10.26 2.38
N LEU A 60 12.96 10.30 1.09
CA LEU A 60 13.89 11.29 0.52
C LEU A 60 13.37 12.72 0.71
N GLN A 61 12.08 12.95 0.52
CA GLN A 61 11.46 14.25 0.78
C GLN A 61 11.61 14.66 2.24
N GLY A 62 11.47 13.73 3.18
CA GLY A 62 11.70 13.98 4.60
C GLY A 62 13.13 14.40 4.89
N VAL A 63 14.10 13.74 4.27
CA VAL A 63 15.53 14.08 4.39
C VAL A 63 15.82 15.49 3.85
N VAL A 64 15.27 15.82 2.68
CA VAL A 64 15.45 17.14 2.06
C VAL A 64 14.82 18.25 2.92
N ARG A 65 13.63 18.01 3.48
CA ARG A 65 12.98 18.96 4.38
C ARG A 65 13.76 19.16 5.68
N ALA A 66 14.32 18.09 6.23
CA ALA A 66 15.16 18.17 7.42
C ALA A 66 16.43 19.00 7.15
N TYR A 67 17.04 18.82 5.99
CA TYR A 67 18.16 19.63 5.57
C TYR A 67 17.80 21.12 5.47
N GLN A 68 16.67 21.43 4.84
CA GLN A 68 16.19 22.81 4.71
C GLN A 68 15.88 23.43 6.08
N ALA A 69 15.30 22.68 7.00
CA ALA A 69 15.01 23.15 8.34
C ALA A 69 16.29 23.43 9.13
N GLU A 70 17.34 22.64 8.92
CA GLU A 70 18.62 22.75 9.62
C GLU A 70 19.52 23.83 9.00
N LYS A 71 19.61 23.89 7.66
CA LYS A 71 20.52 24.76 6.93
C LYS A 71 19.86 26.04 6.42
N GLY A 72 18.53 26.15 6.45
CA GLY A 72 17.79 27.29 5.95
C GLY A 72 17.67 27.39 4.44
N GLN A 73 18.18 26.43 3.70
CA GLN A 73 18.13 26.38 2.24
C GLN A 73 18.02 24.93 1.75
N TRP A 74 17.52 24.76 0.52
CA TRP A 74 17.42 23.46 -0.09
C TRP A 74 18.80 22.93 -0.52
N PRO A 75 19.02 21.59 -0.58
CA PRO A 75 20.24 21.05 -1.16
C PRO A 75 20.47 21.60 -2.57
N PRO A 76 21.72 21.91 -2.94
CA PRO A 76 22.00 22.58 -4.21
C PRO A 76 21.78 21.73 -5.46
N ASP A 77 21.88 20.40 -5.34
CA ASP A 77 21.71 19.48 -6.46
C ASP A 77 21.37 18.05 -5.96
N LYS A 78 21.14 17.15 -6.92
CA LYS A 78 20.86 15.74 -6.65
C LYS A 78 22.02 15.04 -5.92
N ALA A 79 23.26 15.39 -6.24
CA ALA A 79 24.43 14.80 -5.59
C ALA A 79 24.48 15.18 -4.10
N ALA A 80 24.08 16.39 -3.74
CA ALA A 80 23.95 16.81 -2.35
C ALA A 80 22.88 16.02 -1.60
N VAL A 81 21.75 15.73 -2.25
CA VAL A 81 20.70 14.86 -1.68
C VAL A 81 21.23 13.45 -1.44
N LEU A 82 21.95 12.89 -2.41
CA LEU A 82 22.56 11.55 -2.29
C LEU A 82 23.60 11.51 -1.18
N ALA A 83 24.34 12.58 -0.97
CA ALA A 83 25.33 12.68 0.10
C ALA A 83 24.72 12.66 1.51
N LEU A 84 23.45 13.06 1.65
CA LEU A 84 22.72 12.98 2.92
C LEU A 84 22.28 11.56 3.27
N LEU A 85 22.29 10.65 2.32
CA LEU A 85 21.87 9.26 2.50
C LEU A 85 23.06 8.40 2.88
N ALA A 86 22.80 7.31 3.62
CA ALA A 86 23.82 6.33 3.96
C ALA A 86 24.29 5.51 2.75
N GLY A 87 23.61 5.63 1.62
CA GLY A 87 23.92 4.97 0.35
C GLY A 87 22.88 5.35 -0.70
N PRO A 88 23.05 4.95 -1.97
CA PRO A 88 22.08 5.26 -3.01
C PRO A 88 20.72 4.65 -2.67
N PRO A 89 19.59 5.33 -2.97
CA PRO A 89 18.26 4.79 -2.69
C PRO A 89 18.02 3.54 -3.55
N ALA A 90 17.52 2.47 -2.91
CA ALA A 90 17.19 1.24 -3.59
C ALA A 90 15.77 1.34 -4.14
N LEU A 91 15.64 1.63 -5.44
CA LEU A 91 14.35 1.65 -6.13
C LEU A 91 14.06 0.26 -6.70
N GLN A 92 12.82 -0.17 -6.57
CA GLN A 92 12.40 -1.53 -6.92
C GLN A 92 12.06 -1.69 -8.39
N CYS A 93 11.55 -0.65 -9.04
CA CYS A 93 11.26 -0.68 -10.47
C CYS A 93 12.57 -0.65 -11.26
N ALA A 94 12.73 -1.57 -12.20
CA ALA A 94 13.93 -1.63 -13.02
C ALA A 94 14.13 -0.34 -13.82
N GLY A 95 15.30 0.28 -13.67
CA GLY A 95 15.62 1.54 -14.37
C GLY A 95 14.97 2.78 -13.78
N ASN A 96 14.26 2.65 -12.67
CA ASN A 96 13.66 3.82 -12.02
C ASN A 96 14.72 4.65 -11.29
N ASP A 97 14.48 5.94 -11.22
CA ASP A 97 15.32 6.90 -10.54
C ASP A 97 14.45 8.05 -10.03
N PHE A 98 15.02 8.94 -9.25
CA PHE A 98 14.33 10.14 -8.82
C PHE A 98 14.94 11.38 -9.46
N GLU A 99 14.13 12.42 -9.62
CA GLU A 99 14.54 13.73 -10.07
C GLU A 99 14.42 14.73 -8.92
N TYR A 100 15.31 15.67 -8.85
CA TYR A 100 15.35 16.68 -7.80
C TYR A 100 15.38 18.06 -8.40
N ASP A 101 14.48 18.94 -7.91
CA ASP A 101 14.45 20.36 -8.28
C ASP A 101 15.04 21.17 -7.11
N PRO A 102 16.24 21.75 -7.28
CA PRO A 102 16.85 22.53 -6.21
C PRO A 102 16.14 23.86 -5.92
N ALA A 103 15.34 24.36 -6.84
CA ALA A 103 14.61 25.63 -6.65
C ALA A 103 13.49 25.50 -5.64
N SER A 104 12.78 24.37 -5.62
CA SER A 104 11.64 24.12 -4.74
C SER A 104 11.87 22.99 -3.72
N GLY A 105 12.95 22.24 -3.85
CA GLY A 105 13.20 21.04 -3.05
C GLY A 105 12.29 19.87 -3.41
N ALA A 106 11.63 19.93 -4.57
CA ALA A 106 10.69 18.91 -5.00
C ALA A 106 11.42 17.68 -5.54
N LEU A 107 10.89 16.51 -5.20
CA LEU A 107 11.37 15.21 -5.66
C LEU A 107 10.25 14.54 -6.46
N SER A 108 10.63 13.87 -7.54
CA SER A 108 9.71 13.09 -8.38
C SER A 108 10.39 11.81 -8.85
N LEU A 109 9.58 10.78 -9.15
CA LEU A 109 10.08 9.54 -9.74
C LEU A 109 10.08 9.65 -11.26
N THR A 110 11.09 9.04 -11.89
CA THR A 110 11.16 8.93 -13.36
C THR A 110 10.07 8.00 -13.87
N ILE A 111 9.85 6.87 -13.20
CA ILE A 111 8.77 5.92 -13.50
C ILE A 111 7.67 6.11 -12.47
N THR A 112 6.50 6.59 -12.93
CA THR A 112 5.31 6.80 -12.10
C THR A 112 4.16 5.87 -12.46
N ASP A 113 4.36 5.02 -13.46
CA ASP A 113 3.37 4.14 -14.07
C ASP A 113 3.78 2.68 -13.84
N ASP A 114 2.84 1.86 -13.37
CA ASP A 114 3.07 0.43 -13.15
C ASP A 114 3.32 -0.34 -14.46
N THR A 115 2.89 0.17 -15.60
CA THR A 115 3.16 -0.47 -16.90
C THR A 115 4.63 -0.41 -17.29
N ARG A 116 5.38 0.56 -16.79
CA ARG A 116 6.82 0.70 -17.04
C ARG A 116 7.68 0.10 -15.93
N CYS A 117 7.07 -0.18 -14.82
CA CYS A 117 7.70 -0.87 -13.72
C CYS A 117 7.64 -2.38 -13.92
#